data_bbb204a36390a3ff1fd84894beac13bb
#
_entry.id   bbb204a36390a3ff1fd84894beac13bb
#
_cell.length_a   1.000
_cell.length_b   1.000
_cell.length_c   1.000
_cell.angle_alpha   90.00
_cell.angle_beta   90.00
_cell.angle_gamma   90.00
#
_symmetry.space_group_name_H-M   'P 1'
#
loop_
_entity.id
_entity.type
_entity.pdbx_description
1 polymer ?
#
loop_
_entity_poly.entity_id
_entity_poly.type
_entity_poly.pdbx_seq_one_letter_code
_entity_poly.pdbx_strand_id
1 'polypeptide(L)'
;MIAVAGGRIAAQATSAAPGTPGYKAPVITDTAGLQGPRQPIFFRHDIHAGQDQIPCLYCHNTVAVSTEPGIPALRTCFGCHQIISGSTPSHQTEIGKVRTAWANKKPPEWIRVHALPGFVHFPHMRHIKVLGTKPESCANCHGQINGMAQVSQVSTLKMGWCISCHIARNVSRDCSVCHY
;
A
#
# COMPACT_ATOMS: atom_id res chain seq x y z
N MET A 1 -27.32 -8.47 46.18
CA MET A 1 -27.56 -9.01 44.81
C MET A 1 -27.01 -8.02 43.82
N ILE A 2 -25.87 -8.33 43.20
CA ILE A 2 -25.23 -7.45 42.19
C ILE A 2 -25.58 -8.04 40.82
N ALA A 3 -26.38 -7.30 40.06
CA ALA A 3 -26.75 -7.67 38.71
C ALA A 3 -25.54 -7.43 37.76
N VAL A 4 -24.97 -8.49 37.22
CA VAL A 4 -23.96 -8.42 36.16
C VAL A 4 -24.69 -8.16 34.84
N ALA A 5 -24.54 -6.95 34.31
CA ALA A 5 -25.01 -6.61 32.97
C ALA A 5 -24.13 -7.31 31.94
N GLY A 6 -24.64 -8.40 31.36
CA GLY A 6 -24.01 -9.09 30.24
C GLY A 6 -24.04 -8.21 28.99
N GLY A 7 -22.91 -7.57 28.68
CA GLY A 7 -22.72 -6.88 27.40
C GLY A 7 -22.83 -7.87 26.26
N ARG A 8 -23.86 -7.74 25.41
CA ARG A 8 -23.95 -8.45 24.12
C ARG A 8 -22.84 -7.94 23.21
N ILE A 9 -21.83 -8.75 23.01
CA ILE A 9 -20.87 -8.54 21.91
C ILE A 9 -21.68 -8.78 20.63
N ALA A 10 -22.01 -7.70 19.92
CA ALA A 10 -22.54 -7.81 18.58
C ALA A 10 -21.49 -8.53 17.71
N ALA A 11 -21.83 -9.71 17.20
CA ALA A 11 -21.01 -10.41 16.23
C ALA A 11 -20.84 -9.48 15.03
N GLN A 12 -19.65 -8.94 14.85
CA GLN A 12 -19.30 -8.20 13.65
C GLN A 12 -19.35 -9.21 12.50
N ALA A 13 -20.24 -8.96 11.53
CA ALA A 13 -20.25 -9.74 10.31
C ALA A 13 -18.83 -9.71 9.74
N THR A 14 -18.21 -10.88 9.58
CA THR A 14 -16.89 -11.03 9.01
C THR A 14 -16.94 -10.47 7.59
N SER A 15 -16.38 -9.28 7.38
CA SER A 15 -16.23 -8.72 6.03
C SER A 15 -15.34 -9.66 5.21
N ALA A 16 -15.62 -9.80 3.92
CA ALA A 16 -14.75 -10.52 3.00
C ALA A 16 -13.28 -10.01 3.10
N ALA A 17 -12.32 -10.84 2.72
CA ALA A 17 -10.91 -10.44 2.76
C ALA A 17 -10.62 -9.26 1.81
N PRO A 18 -9.70 -8.36 2.14
CA PRO A 18 -9.31 -7.26 1.27
C PRO A 18 -8.94 -7.74 -0.14
N GLY A 19 -9.50 -7.09 -1.17
CA GLY A 19 -9.29 -7.47 -2.57
C GLY A 19 -10.20 -8.58 -3.08
N THR A 20 -11.16 -9.05 -2.29
CA THR A 20 -12.17 -10.02 -2.73
C THR A 20 -13.54 -9.35 -2.86
N PRO A 21 -14.45 -9.92 -3.70
CA PRO A 21 -15.82 -9.41 -3.81
C PRO A 21 -16.52 -9.36 -2.45
N GLY A 22 -17.21 -8.25 -2.19
CA GLY A 22 -17.93 -8.04 -0.93
C GLY A 22 -17.08 -7.44 0.20
N TYR A 23 -15.77 -7.26 0.04
CA TYR A 23 -14.98 -6.53 1.02
C TYR A 23 -15.45 -5.07 1.12
N LYS A 24 -15.55 -4.57 2.34
CA LYS A 24 -15.84 -3.17 2.64
C LYS A 24 -14.71 -2.61 3.51
N ALA A 25 -14.09 -1.56 3.03
CA ALA A 25 -13.05 -0.87 3.79
C ALA A 25 -13.66 -0.27 5.08
N PRO A 26 -12.96 -0.36 6.22
CA PRO A 26 -13.45 0.17 7.49
C PRO A 26 -13.61 1.68 7.44
N VAL A 27 -14.56 2.22 8.18
CA VAL A 27 -14.67 3.67 8.39
C VAL A 27 -13.55 4.10 9.34
N ILE A 28 -12.70 4.99 8.89
CA ILE A 28 -11.61 5.56 9.69
C ILE A 28 -12.03 6.95 10.17
N THR A 29 -12.27 7.08 11.44
CA THR A 29 -12.65 8.33 12.10
C THR A 29 -11.46 9.01 12.78
N ASP A 30 -10.46 8.23 13.16
CA ASP A 30 -9.20 8.70 13.75
C ASP A 30 -8.00 8.00 13.11
N THR A 31 -7.01 8.78 12.74
CA THR A 31 -5.77 8.28 12.12
C THR A 31 -4.60 8.20 13.10
N ALA A 32 -4.76 8.62 14.36
CA ALA A 32 -3.66 8.67 15.34
C ALA A 32 -3.10 7.29 15.68
N GLY A 33 -3.94 6.24 15.65
CA GLY A 33 -3.55 4.85 15.92
C GLY A 33 -3.02 4.09 14.71
N LEU A 34 -3.02 4.67 13.51
CA LEU A 34 -2.57 3.98 12.31
C LEU A 34 -1.05 3.88 12.25
N GLN A 35 -0.55 2.72 11.81
CA GLN A 35 0.88 2.49 11.63
C GLN A 35 1.39 3.15 10.35
N GLY A 36 2.67 3.56 10.36
CA GLY A 36 3.34 4.18 9.21
C GLY A 36 3.29 5.72 9.20
N PRO A 37 4.01 6.37 8.30
CA PRO A 37 4.07 7.82 8.24
C PRO A 37 2.78 8.41 7.68
N ARG A 38 2.36 9.56 8.24
CA ARG A 38 1.25 10.32 7.69
C ARG A 38 1.67 10.96 6.36
N GLN A 39 0.95 10.63 5.32
CA GLN A 39 1.20 11.15 3.97
C GLN A 39 0.52 12.52 3.76
N PRO A 40 1.01 13.36 2.83
CA PRO A 40 0.39 14.65 2.53
C PRO A 40 -1.07 14.53 2.07
N ILE A 41 -1.40 13.42 1.40
CA ILE A 41 -2.77 13.01 1.07
C ILE A 41 -2.99 11.67 1.75
N PHE A 42 -4.06 11.53 2.53
CA PHE A 42 -4.42 10.27 3.17
C PHE A 42 -4.99 9.30 2.13
N PHE A 43 -4.08 8.68 1.39
CA PHE A 43 -4.45 7.71 0.35
C PHE A 43 -4.72 6.34 0.97
N ARG A 44 -5.88 5.77 0.66
CA ARG A 44 -6.39 4.53 1.23
C ARG A 44 -6.28 3.38 0.24
N HIS A 45 -5.27 2.50 0.45
CA HIS A 45 -5.12 1.29 -0.37
C HIS A 45 -6.26 0.30 -0.13
N ASP A 46 -6.78 0.21 1.10
CA ASP A 46 -7.90 -0.66 1.44
C ASP A 46 -9.21 -0.28 0.73
N ILE A 47 -9.37 0.97 0.33
CA ILE A 47 -10.48 1.37 -0.56
C ILE A 47 -10.15 0.98 -1.99
N HIS A 48 -9.07 1.51 -2.57
CA HIS A 48 -8.77 1.38 -4.00
C HIS A 48 -8.44 -0.07 -4.40
N ALA A 49 -7.47 -0.70 -3.74
CA ALA A 49 -7.04 -2.06 -4.04
C ALA A 49 -7.85 -3.12 -3.28
N GLY A 50 -8.39 -2.78 -2.11
CA GLY A 50 -9.19 -3.67 -1.30
C GLY A 50 -10.64 -3.72 -1.76
N GLN A 51 -11.37 -2.64 -1.57
CA GLN A 51 -12.81 -2.58 -1.84
C GLN A 51 -13.12 -2.47 -3.34
N ASP A 52 -12.44 -1.56 -4.05
CA ASP A 52 -12.69 -1.28 -5.45
C ASP A 52 -11.90 -2.21 -6.38
N GLN A 53 -11.04 -3.08 -5.82
CA GLN A 53 -10.26 -4.11 -6.51
C GLN A 53 -9.42 -3.58 -7.68
N ILE A 54 -8.95 -2.33 -7.60
CA ILE A 54 -8.07 -1.76 -8.61
C ILE A 54 -6.72 -2.50 -8.58
N PRO A 55 -6.26 -3.09 -9.69
CA PRO A 55 -5.01 -3.84 -9.73
C PRO A 55 -3.80 -2.98 -9.34
N CYS A 56 -2.85 -3.56 -8.61
CA CYS A 56 -1.63 -2.86 -8.16
C CYS A 56 -0.89 -2.18 -9.33
N LEU A 57 -0.78 -2.86 -10.46
CA LEU A 57 -0.08 -2.36 -11.65
C LEU A 57 -0.81 -1.25 -12.39
N TYR A 58 -2.08 -0.98 -12.08
CA TYR A 58 -2.76 0.19 -12.63
C TYR A 58 -2.07 1.49 -12.18
N CYS A 59 -1.65 1.51 -10.91
CA CYS A 59 -0.96 2.66 -10.31
C CYS A 59 0.56 2.50 -10.31
N HIS A 60 1.08 1.30 -10.02
CA HIS A 60 2.51 0.99 -9.90
C HIS A 60 3.05 0.28 -11.15
N ASN A 61 2.76 0.80 -12.33
CA ASN A 61 3.10 0.16 -13.61
C ASN A 61 4.62 0.05 -13.87
N THR A 62 5.41 0.96 -13.32
CA THR A 62 6.87 0.98 -13.52
C THR A 62 7.59 -0.15 -12.79
N VAL A 63 6.99 -0.76 -11.77
CA VAL A 63 7.60 -1.82 -10.95
C VAL A 63 7.99 -3.06 -11.77
N ALA A 64 7.29 -3.33 -12.88
CA ALA A 64 7.56 -4.46 -13.75
C ALA A 64 8.68 -4.21 -14.78
N VAL A 65 9.05 -2.96 -15.02
CA VAL A 65 9.98 -2.56 -16.09
C VAL A 65 11.15 -1.71 -15.61
N SER A 66 11.16 -1.31 -14.33
CA SER A 66 12.21 -0.48 -13.74
C SER A 66 12.81 -1.11 -12.49
N THR A 67 14.05 -0.76 -12.20
CA THR A 67 14.69 -1.07 -10.90
C THR A 67 14.03 -0.29 -9.77
N GLU A 68 13.71 0.98 -10.02
CA GLU A 68 13.02 1.85 -9.05
C GLU A 68 11.52 1.89 -9.36
N PRO A 69 10.66 1.47 -8.42
CA PRO A 69 9.23 1.62 -8.57
C PRO A 69 8.87 3.08 -8.39
N GLY A 70 8.28 3.67 -9.40
CA GLY A 70 7.78 5.04 -9.32
C GLY A 70 6.54 5.15 -8.41
N ILE A 71 6.37 6.33 -7.82
CA ILE A 71 5.07 6.73 -7.28
C ILE A 71 4.18 7.09 -8.48
N PRO A 72 2.89 6.70 -8.46
CA PRO A 72 1.98 7.02 -9.55
C PRO A 72 1.94 8.52 -9.84
N ALA A 73 1.99 8.88 -11.12
CA ALA A 73 1.86 10.27 -11.52
C ALA A 73 0.51 10.85 -11.06
N LEU A 74 0.49 12.13 -10.70
CA LEU A 74 -0.74 12.81 -10.24
C LEU A 74 -1.91 12.66 -11.24
N ARG A 75 -1.61 12.56 -12.54
CA ARG A 75 -2.58 12.28 -13.60
C ARG A 75 -3.35 10.97 -13.37
N THR A 76 -2.72 9.96 -12.82
CA THR A 76 -3.38 8.67 -12.51
C THR A 76 -4.50 8.87 -11.49
N CYS A 77 -4.24 9.65 -10.46
CA CYS A 77 -5.24 9.99 -9.44
C CYS A 77 -6.35 10.89 -10.02
N PHE A 78 -5.94 11.96 -10.70
CA PHE A 78 -6.85 12.96 -11.23
C PHE A 78 -7.77 12.39 -12.32
N GLY A 79 -7.34 11.36 -13.05
CA GLY A 79 -8.16 10.70 -14.09
C GLY A 79 -9.55 10.29 -13.59
N CYS A 80 -9.64 9.74 -12.38
CA CYS A 80 -10.90 9.40 -11.74
C CYS A 80 -11.42 10.55 -10.86
N HIS A 81 -10.56 11.19 -10.09
CA HIS A 81 -10.94 12.18 -9.09
C HIS A 81 -11.28 13.57 -9.64
N GLN A 82 -11.22 13.78 -10.93
CA GLN A 82 -11.91 14.92 -11.57
C GLN A 82 -13.43 14.83 -11.42
N ILE A 83 -14.01 13.61 -11.38
CA ILE A 83 -15.43 13.35 -11.26
C ILE A 83 -15.78 12.79 -9.89
N ILE A 84 -15.05 11.75 -9.42
CA ILE A 84 -15.31 11.08 -8.16
C ILE A 84 -14.86 11.95 -7.00
N SER A 85 -15.80 12.32 -6.12
CA SER A 85 -15.54 13.23 -4.98
C SER A 85 -15.42 12.51 -3.63
N GLY A 86 -15.72 11.21 -3.56
CA GLY A 86 -15.75 10.46 -2.31
C GLY A 86 -17.08 10.56 -1.57
N SER A 87 -17.33 9.56 -0.72
CA SER A 87 -18.62 9.34 -0.04
C SER A 87 -18.73 10.02 1.33
N THR A 88 -17.62 10.49 1.90
CA THR A 88 -17.60 11.13 3.22
C THR A 88 -16.90 12.50 3.16
N PRO A 89 -17.16 13.42 4.11
CA PRO A 89 -16.46 14.71 4.19
C PRO A 89 -14.93 14.54 4.27
N SER A 90 -14.44 13.52 4.98
CA SER A 90 -13.01 13.22 5.06
C SER A 90 -12.45 12.83 3.69
N HIS A 91 -13.12 11.95 2.94
CA HIS A 91 -12.71 11.58 1.58
C HIS A 91 -12.71 12.79 0.65
N GLN A 92 -13.74 13.64 0.74
CA GLN A 92 -13.84 14.86 -0.08
C GLN A 92 -12.69 15.83 0.19
N THR A 93 -12.29 15.98 1.45
CA THR A 93 -11.13 16.80 1.85
C THR A 93 -9.83 16.26 1.22
N GLU A 94 -9.59 14.97 1.31
CA GLU A 94 -8.37 14.37 0.76
C GLU A 94 -8.34 14.40 -0.78
N ILE A 95 -9.47 14.15 -1.43
CA ILE A 95 -9.61 14.28 -2.88
C ILE A 95 -9.48 15.74 -3.33
N GLY A 96 -9.96 16.69 -2.52
CA GLY A 96 -9.74 18.12 -2.74
C GLY A 96 -8.25 18.48 -2.87
N LYS A 97 -7.39 17.86 -2.06
CA LYS A 97 -5.92 18.04 -2.17
C LYS A 97 -5.38 17.54 -3.52
N VAL A 98 -5.91 16.43 -4.05
CA VAL A 98 -5.53 15.93 -5.40
C VAL A 98 -5.88 16.95 -6.47
N ARG A 99 -7.09 17.51 -6.41
CA ARG A 99 -7.57 18.52 -7.37
C ARG A 99 -6.75 19.81 -7.29
N THR A 100 -6.45 20.26 -6.08
CA THR A 100 -5.60 21.44 -5.84
C THR A 100 -4.19 21.22 -6.38
N ALA A 101 -3.60 20.06 -6.10
CA ALA A 101 -2.27 19.70 -6.61
C ALA A 101 -2.24 19.68 -8.14
N TRP A 102 -3.31 19.16 -8.78
CA TRP A 102 -3.45 19.15 -10.23
C TRP A 102 -3.56 20.57 -10.81
N ALA A 103 -4.44 21.41 -10.25
CA ALA A 103 -4.63 22.79 -10.69
C ALA A 103 -3.34 23.60 -10.59
N ASN A 104 -2.58 23.40 -9.51
CA ASN A 104 -1.32 24.11 -9.26
C ASN A 104 -0.12 23.46 -9.98
N LYS A 105 -0.31 22.34 -10.70
CA LYS A 105 0.78 21.57 -11.34
C LYS A 105 1.90 21.19 -10.36
N LYS A 106 1.57 20.99 -9.10
CA LYS A 106 2.49 20.66 -8.02
C LYS A 106 2.11 19.33 -7.38
N PRO A 107 2.75 18.21 -7.78
CA PRO A 107 2.52 16.90 -7.17
C PRO A 107 2.83 16.92 -5.66
N PRO A 108 2.12 16.12 -4.85
CA PRO A 108 2.45 15.97 -3.44
C PRO A 108 3.81 15.29 -3.25
N GLU A 109 4.55 15.73 -2.25
CA GLU A 109 5.81 15.11 -1.85
C GLU A 109 5.53 13.95 -0.90
N TRP A 110 5.49 12.73 -1.45
CA TRP A 110 5.22 11.53 -0.69
C TRP A 110 6.39 11.14 0.22
N ILE A 111 6.06 10.71 1.44
CA ILE A 111 7.05 10.19 2.38
C ILE A 111 7.32 8.72 2.03
N ARG A 112 8.60 8.37 1.84
CA ARG A 112 9.02 7.00 1.54
C ARG A 112 8.78 6.10 2.75
N VAL A 113 7.98 5.05 2.59
CA VAL A 113 7.66 4.07 3.64
C VAL A 113 8.69 2.95 3.66
N HIS A 114 8.99 2.40 2.49
CA HIS A 114 9.98 1.34 2.34
C HIS A 114 11.27 1.94 1.79
N ALA A 115 12.32 1.95 2.62
CA ALA A 115 13.61 2.53 2.26
C ALA A 115 14.73 1.54 2.54
N LEU A 116 15.65 1.45 1.59
CA LEU A 116 16.92 0.74 1.76
C LEU A 116 18.06 1.75 1.86
N PRO A 117 19.17 1.40 2.54
CA PRO A 117 20.39 2.20 2.50
C PRO A 117 20.86 2.41 1.07
N GLY A 118 21.48 3.57 0.78
CA GLY A 118 21.87 3.94 -0.58
C GLY A 118 22.88 3.02 -1.26
N PHE A 119 23.56 2.18 -0.48
CA PHE A 119 24.50 1.16 -0.98
C PHE A 119 23.83 -0.19 -1.28
N VAL A 120 22.49 -0.28 -1.17
CA VAL A 120 21.72 -1.49 -1.49
C VAL A 120 20.87 -1.24 -2.72
N HIS A 121 21.12 -2.01 -3.76
CA HIS A 121 20.39 -1.94 -5.02
C HIS A 121 19.39 -3.09 -5.12
N PHE A 122 18.10 -2.76 -5.10
CA PHE A 122 17.02 -3.73 -5.20
C PHE A 122 16.24 -3.55 -6.51
N PRO A 123 16.44 -4.43 -7.51
CA PRO A 123 15.76 -4.31 -8.78
C PRO A 123 14.36 -4.94 -8.72
N HIS A 124 13.33 -4.13 -8.52
CA HIS A 124 11.93 -4.59 -8.49
C HIS A 124 11.56 -5.42 -9.72
N MET A 125 11.92 -4.96 -10.91
CA MET A 125 11.58 -5.65 -12.16
C MET A 125 12.04 -7.12 -12.20
N ARG A 126 13.21 -7.45 -11.61
CA ARG A 126 13.71 -8.85 -11.56
C ARG A 126 12.87 -9.69 -10.60
N HIS A 127 12.51 -9.16 -9.45
CA HIS A 127 11.67 -9.85 -8.46
C HIS A 127 10.26 -10.06 -8.99
N ILE A 128 9.66 -9.06 -9.63
CA ILE A 128 8.33 -9.16 -10.24
C ILE A 128 8.31 -10.16 -11.40
N LYS A 129 9.40 -10.23 -12.20
CA LYS A 129 9.51 -11.23 -13.27
C LYS A 129 9.46 -12.66 -12.74
N VAL A 130 10.02 -12.91 -11.56
CA VAL A 130 10.09 -14.26 -10.96
C VAL A 130 8.86 -14.56 -10.09
N LEU A 131 8.39 -13.59 -9.32
CA LEU A 131 7.30 -13.77 -8.36
C LEU A 131 5.92 -13.59 -9.00
N GLY A 132 5.85 -12.83 -10.09
CA GLY A 132 4.60 -12.46 -10.74
C GLY A 132 4.02 -11.15 -10.22
N THR A 133 2.87 -10.78 -10.76
CA THR A 133 2.21 -9.48 -10.57
C THR A 133 0.94 -9.56 -9.72
N LYS A 134 0.63 -10.72 -9.17
CA LYS A 134 -0.53 -10.91 -8.30
C LYS A 134 -0.34 -10.19 -6.95
N PRO A 135 -1.42 -9.77 -6.27
CA PRO A 135 -1.33 -9.12 -4.97
C PRO A 135 -0.51 -9.89 -3.93
N GLU A 136 -0.60 -11.23 -3.93
CA GLU A 136 0.16 -12.11 -3.03
C GLU A 136 1.66 -12.00 -3.25
N SER A 137 2.09 -11.79 -4.49
CA SER A 137 3.51 -11.61 -4.80
C SER A 137 4.07 -10.33 -4.19
N CYS A 138 3.30 -9.25 -4.23
CA CYS A 138 3.64 -7.98 -3.59
C CYS A 138 3.63 -8.11 -2.06
N ALA A 139 2.66 -8.85 -1.53
CA ALA A 139 2.47 -9.05 -0.10
C ALA A 139 3.62 -9.78 0.59
N ASN A 140 4.41 -10.59 -0.13
CA ASN A 140 5.60 -11.24 0.43
C ASN A 140 6.59 -10.24 1.05
N CYS A 141 6.66 -9.02 0.53
CA CYS A 141 7.58 -7.98 1.00
C CYS A 141 6.84 -6.82 1.67
N HIS A 142 5.71 -6.41 1.11
CA HIS A 142 4.97 -5.21 1.54
C HIS A 142 3.82 -5.50 2.50
N GLY A 143 3.50 -6.78 2.78
CA GLY A 143 2.32 -7.16 3.53
C GLY A 143 1.02 -6.96 2.74
N GLN A 144 -0.11 -7.12 3.40
CA GLN A 144 -1.43 -7.01 2.79
C GLN A 144 -1.82 -5.55 2.56
N ILE A 145 -1.14 -4.87 1.64
CA ILE A 145 -1.33 -3.45 1.32
C ILE A 145 -2.79 -3.13 0.98
N ASN A 146 -3.47 -4.06 0.28
CA ASN A 146 -4.89 -3.93 -0.07
C ASN A 146 -5.84 -3.93 1.16
N GLY A 147 -5.34 -4.19 2.35
CA GLY A 147 -6.06 -4.06 3.61
C GLY A 147 -5.58 -2.87 4.46
N MET A 148 -4.61 -2.09 3.99
CA MET A 148 -4.03 -1.00 4.75
C MET A 148 -4.71 0.34 4.43
N ALA A 149 -5.29 0.98 5.46
CA ALA A 149 -5.77 2.35 5.36
C ALA A 149 -4.60 3.34 5.27
N GLN A 150 -3.52 3.07 5.98
CA GLN A 150 -2.24 3.79 5.92
C GLN A 150 -1.13 2.77 5.76
N VAL A 151 -0.27 2.95 4.77
CA VAL A 151 0.81 2.00 4.49
C VAL A 151 1.89 2.10 5.55
N SER A 152 2.30 0.93 6.05
CA SER A 152 3.42 0.78 6.98
C SER A 152 4.38 -0.30 6.50
N GLN A 153 5.62 -0.21 6.93
CA GLN A 153 6.61 -1.25 6.66
C GLN A 153 6.39 -2.43 7.60
N VAL A 154 6.12 -3.60 7.03
CA VAL A 154 5.91 -4.85 7.81
C VAL A 154 7.15 -5.73 7.83
N SER A 155 7.94 -5.75 6.76
CA SER A 155 9.18 -6.52 6.66
C SER A 155 10.36 -5.69 7.12
N THR A 156 11.35 -6.33 7.75
CA THR A 156 12.50 -5.62 8.31
C THR A 156 13.40 -4.99 7.23
N LEU A 157 13.38 -5.55 6.03
CA LEU A 157 14.25 -5.19 4.89
C LEU A 157 15.75 -5.18 5.21
N LYS A 158 16.14 -5.90 6.28
CA LYS A 158 17.55 -6.10 6.62
C LYS A 158 18.16 -7.19 5.74
N MET A 159 19.48 -7.17 5.56
CA MET A 159 20.21 -8.11 4.72
C MET A 159 19.84 -9.58 4.99
N GLY A 160 19.79 -9.99 6.27
CA GLY A 160 19.43 -11.37 6.66
C GLY A 160 18.03 -11.77 6.20
N TRP A 161 17.07 -10.86 6.18
CA TRP A 161 15.72 -11.11 5.67
C TRP A 161 15.74 -11.37 4.16
N CYS A 162 16.50 -10.58 3.39
CA CYS A 162 16.66 -10.81 1.95
C CYS A 162 17.35 -12.15 1.68
N ILE A 163 18.45 -12.43 2.38
CA ILE A 163 19.25 -13.65 2.23
C ILE A 163 18.41 -14.89 2.57
N SER A 164 17.54 -14.85 3.58
CA SER A 164 16.71 -16.01 3.94
C SER A 164 15.81 -16.46 2.78
N CYS A 165 15.22 -15.51 2.04
CA CYS A 165 14.43 -15.80 0.85
C CYS A 165 15.30 -16.33 -0.30
N HIS A 166 16.48 -15.74 -0.51
CA HIS A 166 17.45 -16.20 -1.53
C HIS A 166 17.94 -17.63 -1.26
N ILE A 167 18.16 -18.00 0.00
CA ILE A 167 18.49 -19.39 0.41
C ILE A 167 17.33 -20.32 0.09
N ALA A 168 16.13 -19.98 0.54
CA ALA A 168 14.95 -20.81 0.34
C ALA A 168 14.62 -21.06 -1.15
N ARG A 169 15.00 -20.13 -2.02
CA ARG A 169 14.77 -20.20 -3.48
C ARG A 169 16.00 -20.63 -4.28
N ASN A 170 17.10 -20.95 -3.60
CA ASN A 170 18.37 -21.33 -4.22
C ASN A 170 18.86 -20.34 -5.30
N VAL A 171 18.79 -19.05 -5.01
CA VAL A 171 19.27 -17.96 -5.90
C VAL A 171 20.51 -17.29 -5.33
N SER A 172 21.26 -16.55 -6.16
CA SER A 172 22.54 -15.95 -5.79
C SER A 172 22.44 -15.05 -4.55
N ARG A 173 23.50 -15.12 -3.75
CA ARG A 173 23.72 -14.35 -2.50
C ARG A 173 25.05 -13.61 -2.51
N ASP A 174 25.67 -13.52 -3.70
CA ASP A 174 26.95 -12.83 -3.85
C ASP A 174 26.78 -11.35 -3.51
N CYS A 175 27.78 -10.79 -2.85
CA CYS A 175 27.74 -9.41 -2.37
C CYS A 175 27.40 -8.42 -3.49
N SER A 176 27.99 -8.62 -4.67
CA SER A 176 27.81 -7.78 -5.86
C SER A 176 26.43 -7.86 -6.51
N VAL A 177 25.55 -8.77 -6.09
CA VAL A 177 24.17 -8.84 -6.59
C VAL A 177 23.30 -7.73 -6.01
N CYS A 178 23.65 -7.28 -4.80
CA CYS A 178 22.91 -6.26 -4.05
C CYS A 178 23.72 -5.01 -3.76
N HIS A 179 25.07 -5.08 -3.81
CA HIS A 179 25.98 -3.99 -3.46
C HIS A 179 26.91 -3.70 -4.63
N TYR A 180 26.59 -2.70 -5.45
CA TYR A 180 27.39 -2.27 -6.64
C TYR A 180 27.22 -0.77 -6.89
#